data_2bbd772668aefeff97b39ea3913dfd84
#
_entry.id   2bbd772668aefeff97b39ea3913dfd84
#
_cell.length_a   1.000
_cell.length_b   1.000
_cell.length_c   1.000
_cell.angle_alpha   90.00
_cell.angle_beta   90.00
_cell.angle_gamma   90.00
#
_symmetry.space_group_name_H-M   'P 1'
#
loop_
_entity.id
_entity.type
_entity.pdbx_description
1 polymer ?
#
loop_
_entity_poly.entity_id
_entity_poly.type
_entity_poly.pdbx_seq_one_letter_code
_entity_poly.pdbx_strand_id
1 'polypeptide(L)'
;KNTLLGGLWEFPGGKKKTNESIKTCIKREILEELEIDVEVLNFLTSVEHKYSHFSITLHAYNCSFNKGKIKCNSADDWKWIKPNQLKSLPFPKANHYIFPYILDKGVA
;
A
#
# COMPACT_ATOMS: atom_id res chain seq x y z
N LYS A 1 -0.71 1.23 -7.29
CA LYS A 1 -1.13 2.60 -6.99
C LYS A 1 -0.48 3.09 -5.72
N ASN A 2 -0.09 4.34 -5.72
CA ASN A 2 0.68 4.93 -4.62
C ASN A 2 0.16 6.31 -4.29
N THR A 3 0.43 6.76 -3.07
CA THR A 3 0.07 8.10 -2.61
C THR A 3 1.30 8.83 -2.13
N LEU A 4 1.29 10.16 -2.24
CA LEU A 4 2.38 11.02 -1.80
C LEU A 4 2.00 11.70 -0.50
N LEU A 5 2.86 11.58 0.49
CA LEU A 5 2.68 12.21 1.79
C LEU A 5 4.04 12.62 2.35
N GLY A 6 4.20 13.92 2.67
CA GLY A 6 5.46 14.40 3.23
C GLY A 6 6.67 14.21 2.34
N GLY A 7 6.50 14.25 1.03
CA GLY A 7 7.59 14.08 0.06
C GLY A 7 7.97 12.64 -0.24
N LEU A 8 7.35 11.68 0.43
CA LEU A 8 7.59 10.26 0.18
C LEU A 8 6.33 9.59 -0.36
N TRP A 9 6.52 8.69 -1.31
CA TRP A 9 5.43 7.87 -1.83
C TRP A 9 5.20 6.68 -0.91
N GLU A 10 3.96 6.25 -0.80
CA GLU A 10 3.57 5.10 0.01
C GLU A 10 2.55 4.27 -0.74
N PHE A 11 2.52 2.97 -0.43
CA PHE A 11 1.39 2.14 -0.85
C PHE A 11 0.18 2.53 -0.02
N PRO A 12 -1.03 2.53 -0.60
CA PRO A 12 -2.23 2.85 0.15
C PRO A 12 -2.51 1.78 1.21
N GLY A 13 -3.04 2.20 2.33
CA GLY A 13 -3.35 1.33 3.44
C GLY A 13 -3.34 2.09 4.74
N GLY A 14 -3.41 1.38 5.83
CA GLY A 14 -3.42 2.01 7.13
C GLY A 14 -3.31 0.99 8.26
N LYS A 15 -3.65 1.45 9.45
CA LYS A 15 -3.50 0.66 10.67
C LYS A 15 -4.75 -0.18 10.93
N LYS A 16 -4.54 -1.47 11.19
CA LYS A 16 -5.62 -2.41 11.49
C LYS A 16 -6.26 -2.09 12.85
N LYS A 17 -7.59 -2.05 12.86
CA LYS A 17 -8.36 -1.95 14.10
C LYS A 17 -8.49 -3.32 14.76
N THR A 18 -8.78 -3.34 16.06
CA THR A 18 -8.78 -4.56 16.86
C THR A 18 -9.75 -5.63 16.33
N ASN A 19 -10.92 -5.22 15.89
CA ASN A 19 -11.99 -6.14 15.51
C ASN A 19 -12.14 -6.37 14.02
N GLU A 20 -11.11 -6.07 13.22
CA GLU A 20 -11.19 -6.30 11.79
C GLU A 20 -10.05 -7.20 11.30
N SER A 21 -10.31 -7.92 10.21
CA SER A 21 -9.27 -8.69 9.54
C SER A 21 -8.34 -7.76 8.76
N ILE A 22 -7.17 -8.27 8.38
CA ILE A 22 -6.23 -7.50 7.57
C ILE A 22 -6.86 -7.12 6.22
N LYS A 23 -7.56 -8.05 5.58
CA LYS A 23 -8.24 -7.77 4.30
C LYS A 23 -9.31 -6.69 4.44
N THR A 24 -10.08 -6.74 5.50
CA THR A 24 -11.10 -5.72 5.78
C THR A 24 -10.44 -4.36 6.02
N CYS A 25 -9.32 -4.35 6.74
CA CYS A 25 -8.56 -3.14 6.99
C CYS A 25 -8.10 -2.49 5.67
N ILE A 26 -7.53 -3.27 4.77
CA ILE A 26 -7.03 -2.77 3.50
C ILE A 26 -8.18 -2.15 2.70
N LYS A 27 -9.27 -2.88 2.57
CA LYS A 27 -10.44 -2.42 1.82
C LYS A 27 -11.00 -1.11 2.41
N ARG A 28 -11.12 -1.05 3.73
CA ARG A 28 -11.63 0.12 4.43
C ARG A 28 -10.70 1.33 4.26
N GLU A 29 -9.41 1.14 4.48
CA GLU A 29 -8.44 2.22 4.40
C GLU A 29 -8.34 2.80 2.98
N ILE A 30 -8.39 1.95 1.96
CA ILE A 30 -8.35 2.42 0.58
C ILE A 30 -9.61 3.19 0.24
N LEU A 31 -10.76 2.73 0.72
CA LEU A 31 -12.02 3.45 0.52
C LEU A 31 -11.99 4.82 1.20
N GLU A 32 -11.47 4.89 2.43
CA GLU A 32 -11.36 6.15 3.17
C GLU A 32 -10.37 7.11 2.52
N GLU A 33 -9.21 6.62 2.09
CA GLU A 33 -8.15 7.47 1.56
C GLU A 33 -8.37 7.89 0.11
N LEU A 34 -8.89 7.00 -0.72
CA LEU A 34 -8.94 7.20 -2.17
C LEU A 34 -10.35 7.13 -2.75
N GLU A 35 -11.34 6.78 -1.96
CA GLU A 35 -12.74 6.67 -2.35
C GLU A 35 -12.98 5.71 -3.50
N ILE A 36 -12.20 4.63 -3.56
CA ILE A 36 -12.39 3.56 -4.53
C ILE A 36 -12.67 2.26 -3.83
N ASP A 37 -13.37 1.37 -4.52
CA ASP A 37 -13.64 0.02 -4.05
C ASP A 37 -12.64 -0.94 -4.70
N VAL A 38 -12.00 -1.76 -3.87
CA VAL A 38 -11.06 -2.78 -4.33
C VAL A 38 -11.43 -4.12 -3.75
N GLU A 39 -11.04 -5.18 -4.44
CA GLU A 39 -11.09 -6.53 -3.90
C GLU A 39 -9.70 -6.91 -3.45
N VAL A 40 -9.56 -7.37 -2.20
CA VAL A 40 -8.27 -7.81 -1.67
C VAL A 40 -8.07 -9.27 -2.06
N LEU A 41 -7.00 -9.54 -2.78
CA LEU A 41 -6.72 -10.84 -3.37
C LEU A 41 -5.65 -11.60 -2.58
N ASN A 42 -4.50 -11.84 -3.19
CA ASN A 42 -3.46 -12.70 -2.64
C ASN A 42 -2.54 -11.98 -1.67
N PHE A 43 -2.15 -12.69 -0.63
CA PHE A 43 -1.07 -12.26 0.23
C PHE A 43 0.24 -12.20 -0.57
N LEU A 44 1.00 -11.12 -0.44
CA LEU A 44 2.33 -10.99 -1.03
C LEU A 44 3.41 -11.33 -0.02
N THR A 45 3.45 -10.57 1.06
CA THR A 45 4.47 -10.71 2.08
C THR A 45 4.11 -9.96 3.34
N SER A 46 4.78 -10.30 4.42
CA SER A 46 4.80 -9.51 5.65
C SER A 46 6.23 -9.12 5.96
N VAL A 47 6.43 -7.85 6.32
CA VAL A 47 7.74 -7.30 6.61
C VAL A 47 7.70 -6.63 7.97
N GLU A 48 8.63 -7.00 8.85
CA GLU A 48 8.79 -6.32 10.12
C GLU A 48 9.90 -5.28 9.99
N HIS A 49 9.61 -4.06 10.42
CA HIS A 49 10.61 -3.00 10.45
C HIS A 49 10.69 -2.42 11.85
N LYS A 50 11.90 -2.41 12.42
CA LYS A 50 12.13 -1.94 13.78
C LYS A 50 12.66 -0.52 13.77
N TYR A 51 12.01 0.32 14.57
CA TYR A 51 12.50 1.66 14.88
C TYR A 51 13.09 1.64 16.28
N SER A 52 13.69 2.73 16.73
CA SER A 52 14.35 2.76 18.04
C SER A 52 13.41 2.52 19.20
N HIS A 53 12.14 2.94 19.10
CA HIS A 53 11.19 2.84 20.20
C HIS A 53 10.00 1.93 19.93
N PHE A 54 9.85 1.42 18.70
CA PHE A 54 8.73 0.57 18.33
C PHE A 54 9.06 -0.21 17.07
N SER A 55 8.24 -1.19 16.76
CA SER A 55 8.33 -1.90 15.48
C SER A 55 6.96 -1.94 14.81
N ILE A 56 6.97 -2.07 13.49
CA ILE A 56 5.75 -2.25 12.71
C ILE A 56 5.88 -3.51 11.87
N THR A 57 4.75 -4.14 11.59
CA THR A 57 4.67 -5.22 10.61
C THR A 57 3.78 -4.76 9.47
N LEU A 58 4.34 -4.75 8.27
CA LEU A 58 3.60 -4.40 7.06
C LEU A 58 3.11 -5.68 6.41
N HIS A 59 1.81 -5.78 6.23
CA HIS A 59 1.19 -6.90 5.50
C HIS A 59 0.77 -6.40 4.12
N ALA A 60 1.36 -6.96 3.08
CA ALA A 60 1.10 -6.53 1.72
C ALA A 60 0.28 -7.57 0.97
N TYR A 61 -0.74 -7.10 0.26
CA TYR A 61 -1.65 -7.93 -0.53
C TYR A 61 -1.83 -7.35 -1.91
N ASN A 62 -2.04 -8.23 -2.89
CA ASN A 62 -2.53 -7.84 -4.20
C ASN A 62 -3.98 -7.45 -4.09
N CYS A 63 -4.37 -6.39 -4.78
CA CYS A 63 -5.75 -5.95 -4.86
C CYS A 63 -6.15 -5.74 -6.31
N SER A 64 -7.44 -5.89 -6.56
CA SER A 64 -8.05 -5.62 -7.86
C SER A 64 -8.95 -4.41 -7.72
N PHE A 65 -8.82 -3.47 -8.65
CA PHE A 65 -9.66 -2.28 -8.68
C PHE A 65 -11.05 -2.66 -9.21
N ASN A 66 -12.10 -2.41 -8.43
CA ASN A 66 -13.47 -2.70 -8.85
C ASN A 66 -14.14 -1.48 -9.46
N LYS A 67 -14.23 -0.39 -8.71
CA LYS A 67 -14.96 0.78 -9.17
C LYS A 67 -14.60 2.01 -8.35
N GLY A 68 -14.94 3.16 -8.87
CA GLY A 68 -14.79 4.44 -8.20
C GLY A 68 -13.82 5.35 -8.95
N LYS A 69 -13.93 6.64 -8.66
CA LYS A 69 -13.02 7.65 -9.18
C LYS A 69 -12.08 8.04 -8.04
N ILE A 70 -10.79 7.96 -8.27
CA ILE A 70 -9.81 8.21 -7.22
C ILE A 70 -9.86 9.67 -6.77
N LYS A 71 -9.95 9.85 -5.46
CA LYS A 71 -9.92 11.15 -4.82
C LYS A 71 -9.05 11.04 -3.58
N CYS A 72 -7.99 11.83 -3.52
CA CYS A 72 -7.06 11.83 -2.39
C CYS A 72 -7.63 12.62 -1.23
N ASN A 73 -7.93 11.97 -0.12
CA ASN A 73 -8.50 12.62 1.05
C ASN A 73 -7.44 13.04 2.07
N SER A 74 -6.38 12.27 2.23
CA SER A 74 -5.38 12.52 3.26
C SER A 74 -3.96 12.66 2.74
N ALA A 75 -3.70 12.29 1.50
CA ALA A 75 -2.38 12.42 0.88
C ALA A 75 -2.34 13.64 -0.05
N ASP A 76 -1.13 14.08 -0.39
CA ASP A 76 -0.94 15.24 -1.27
C ASP A 76 -1.25 14.93 -2.73
N ASP A 77 -1.03 13.68 -3.15
CA ASP A 77 -1.20 13.27 -4.52
C ASP A 77 -1.29 11.75 -4.62
N TRP A 78 -1.60 11.25 -5.82
CA TRP A 78 -1.63 9.82 -6.10
C TRP A 78 -1.18 9.57 -7.53
N LYS A 79 -0.71 8.35 -7.82
CA LYS A 79 -0.42 7.97 -9.20
C LYS A 79 -0.46 6.45 -9.37
N TRP A 80 -0.88 6.04 -10.56
CA TRP A 80 -0.71 4.67 -11.02
C TRP A 80 0.68 4.53 -11.60
N ILE A 81 1.42 3.51 -11.17
CA ILE A 81 2.75 3.25 -11.72
C ILE A 81 2.89 1.78 -12.05
N LYS A 82 3.83 1.49 -12.94
CA LYS A 82 4.20 0.11 -13.24
C LYS A 82 5.25 -0.35 -12.22
N PRO A 83 5.34 -1.69 -11.97
CA PRO A 83 6.34 -2.19 -11.02
C PRO A 83 7.76 -1.69 -11.27
N ASN A 84 8.17 -1.58 -12.53
CA ASN A 84 9.53 -1.14 -12.88
C ASN A 84 9.80 0.34 -12.56
N GLN A 85 8.78 1.10 -12.18
CA GLN A 85 8.93 2.51 -11.81
C GLN A 85 9.15 2.70 -10.31
N LEU A 86 9.01 1.65 -9.51
CA LEU A 86 9.13 1.74 -8.05
C LEU A 86 10.46 2.33 -7.61
N LYS A 87 11.55 1.89 -8.21
CA LYS A 87 12.89 2.32 -7.80
C LYS A 87 13.21 3.77 -8.16
N SER A 88 12.43 4.37 -9.04
CA SER A 88 12.65 5.76 -9.45
C SER A 88 11.92 6.77 -8.56
N LEU A 89 11.14 6.32 -7.60
CA LEU A 89 10.36 7.17 -6.71
C LEU A 89 10.85 7.04 -5.27
N PRO A 90 10.79 8.13 -4.49
CA PRO A 90 11.20 8.07 -3.08
C PRO A 90 10.12 7.42 -2.23
N PHE A 91 10.46 6.27 -1.65
CA PHE A 91 9.61 5.53 -0.71
C PHE A 91 10.32 5.40 0.63
N PRO A 92 9.59 5.29 1.74
CA PRO A 92 10.19 4.94 3.03
C PRO A 92 10.91 3.59 2.94
N LYS A 93 11.96 3.44 3.75
CA LYS A 93 12.80 2.23 3.73
C LYS A 93 11.99 0.95 3.92
N ALA A 94 11.03 0.95 4.83
CA ALA A 94 10.21 -0.24 5.09
C ALA A 94 9.46 -0.72 3.84
N ASN A 95 9.05 0.20 2.97
CA ASN A 95 8.35 -0.13 1.74
C ASN A 95 9.25 -0.83 0.73
N HIS A 96 10.56 -0.55 0.75
CA HIS A 96 11.52 -1.20 -0.17
C HIS A 96 11.60 -2.70 0.03
N TYR A 97 11.35 -3.19 1.23
CA TYR A 97 11.36 -4.64 1.51
C TYR A 97 10.23 -5.37 0.78
N ILE A 98 9.19 -4.65 0.36
CA ILE A 98 8.07 -5.23 -0.38
C ILE A 98 8.35 -5.29 -1.87
N PHE A 99 9.21 -4.41 -2.39
CA PHE A 99 9.48 -4.29 -3.82
C PHE A 99 9.82 -5.61 -4.52
N PRO A 100 10.71 -6.48 -3.98
CA PRO A 100 11.03 -7.74 -4.68
C PRO A 100 9.82 -8.60 -4.97
N TYR A 101 8.85 -8.61 -4.06
CA TYR A 101 7.63 -9.42 -4.22
C TYR A 101 6.72 -8.88 -5.31
N ILE A 102 6.71 -7.56 -5.50
CA ILE A 102 5.95 -6.91 -6.57
C ILE A 102 6.64 -7.14 -7.90
N LEU A 103 7.97 -6.95 -7.95
CA LEU A 103 8.76 -7.05 -9.18
C LEU A 103 8.74 -8.47 -9.75
N ASP A 104 8.83 -9.49 -8.89
CA ASP A 104 8.80 -10.88 -9.33
C ASP A 104 7.47 -11.24 -9.98
N LYS A 105 6.38 -10.70 -9.46
CA LYS A 105 5.04 -10.96 -10.00
C LYS A 105 4.68 -10.03 -11.15
N GLY A 106 5.25 -8.84 -11.16
CA GLY A 106 4.94 -7.81 -12.13
C GLY A 106 5.42 -8.13 -13.54
N VAL A 107 6.29 -9.10 -13.69
CA VAL A 107 6.79 -9.51 -15.01
C VAL A 107 5.87 -10.50 -15.70
N ALA A 108 4.90 -11.00 -15.00
CA ALA A 108 3.98 -11.98 -15.56
C ALA A 108 2.93 -11.33 -16.46
#